data_87d649438a3eeb6ad0d14a8ac6a193ae
#
_entry.id   87d649438a3eeb6ad0d14a8ac6a193ae
#
_cell.length_a   1.000
_cell.length_b   1.000
_cell.length_c   1.000
_cell.angle_alpha   90.00
_cell.angle_beta   90.00
_cell.angle_gamma   90.00
#
_symmetry.space_group_name_H-M   'P 1'
#
loop_
_entity.id
_entity.type
_entity.pdbx_description
1 polymer ?
#
loop_
_entity_poly.entity_id
_entity_poly.type
_entity_poly.pdbx_seq_one_letter_code
_entity_poly.pdbx_strand_id
1 'polypeptide(L)'
;MWPSSPRRRRATKSGFRYNGPAMKDRCYVYILASKRDGTLYTGVTNNLARRVWEHRQGLVEGFTKQYAVHRLVHCESFARPQDAIQREKRLKKWNRAWKIRLIESANPEWKDLYETVMHMP
;
A
#
# COMPACT_ATOMS: atom_id res chain seq x y z
N MET A 1 11.69 -12.75 -13.90
CA MET A 1 11.02 -11.72 -14.50
C MET A 1 9.94 -11.10 -13.66
N TRP A 2 9.59 -9.89 -13.98
CA TRP A 2 8.63 -9.13 -13.23
C TRP A 2 7.24 -9.62 -13.56
N PRO A 3 6.44 -10.02 -12.62
CA PRO A 3 5.13 -10.53 -12.96
C PRO A 3 4.23 -9.40 -13.28
N SER A 4 3.62 -9.55 -14.29
CA SER A 4 2.69 -8.69 -14.69
C SER A 4 2.62 -7.44 -14.18
N SER A 5 2.82 -6.87 -14.20
CA SER A 5 2.68 -5.83 -13.77
C SER A 5 1.87 -5.14 -14.08
N PRO A 6 1.67 -4.76 -13.75
CA PRO A 6 0.74 -4.13 -13.78
C PRO A 6 0.69 -3.12 -14.62
N ARG A 7 0.70 -2.99 -15.22
CA ARG A 7 0.64 -2.21 -15.88
C ARG A 7 -0.35 -1.69 -15.93
N ARG A 8 -0.68 -1.51 -15.78
CA ARG A 8 -1.41 -1.26 -15.64
C ARG A 8 -2.04 -0.67 -15.37
N ARG A 9 -2.16 -0.09 -15.47
CA ARG A 9 -2.76 0.25 -15.10
C ARG A 9 -3.28 0.90 -14.90
N ARG A 10 -3.45 1.38 -15.01
CA ARG A 10 -3.86 1.76 -14.62
C ARG A 10 -4.07 2.10 -13.75
N ALA A 11 -3.96 2.44 -13.55
CA ALA A 11 -3.96 2.64 -12.78
C ALA A 11 -3.84 3.01 -12.12
N THR A 12 -3.65 3.14 -12.05
CA THR A 12 -3.31 3.40 -11.42
C THR A 12 -2.78 3.86 -11.21
N LYS A 13 -2.42 4.31 -11.45
CA LYS A 13 -1.87 4.69 -11.25
C LYS A 13 -1.55 5.17 -10.63
N SER A 14 -1.39 5.59 -10.52
CA SER A 14 -1.16 6.03 -9.91
C SER A 14 -1.43 6.22 -9.23
N GLY A 15 -1.35 5.99 -9.43
CA GLY A 15 -1.69 6.15 -8.84
C GLY A 15 -2.44 6.44 -7.89
N PHE A 16 -2.38 7.20 -7.40
CA PHE A 16 -2.96 7.57 -6.41
C PHE A 16 -3.81 8.70 -6.62
N ARG A 17 -4.29 8.94 -7.71
CA ARG A 17 -5.06 9.94 -7.97
C ARG A 17 -6.42 9.56 -7.76
N TYR A 18 -7.14 10.15 -6.94
CA TYR A 18 -8.48 9.82 -6.64
C TYR A 18 -9.41 10.86 -7.21
N ASN A 19 -10.30 10.46 -8.09
CA ASN A 19 -11.25 11.35 -8.57
C ASN A 19 -12.57 10.73 -8.79
N GLY A 20 -12.92 9.76 -8.03
CA GLY A 20 -14.17 9.06 -8.18
C GLY A 20 -15.06 9.27 -6.99
N PRO A 21 -15.89 8.30 -6.66
CA PRO A 21 -16.79 8.38 -5.54
C PRO A 21 -16.04 8.47 -4.22
N ALA A 22 -16.73 8.60 -3.15
CA ALA A 22 -16.13 8.72 -1.84
C ALA A 22 -15.15 7.58 -1.60
N MET A 23 -14.09 7.87 -0.85
CA MET A 23 -13.08 6.88 -0.56
C MET A 23 -13.63 5.64 0.12
N LYS A 24 -14.70 5.80 0.90
CA LYS A 24 -15.28 4.66 1.60
C LYS A 24 -15.80 3.58 0.66
N ASP A 25 -15.95 3.92 -0.62
CA ASP A 25 -16.43 2.95 -1.60
C ASP A 25 -15.31 2.23 -2.30
N ARG A 26 -14.08 2.43 -1.86
CA ARG A 26 -12.92 1.81 -2.49
C ARG A 26 -12.15 0.97 -1.50
N CYS A 27 -11.34 0.09 -2.04
CA CYS A 27 -10.42 -0.70 -1.23
C CYS A 27 -9.01 -0.45 -1.68
N TYR A 28 -8.07 -0.59 -0.77
CA TYR A 28 -6.68 -0.28 -1.03
C TYR A 28 -5.78 -1.42 -0.60
N VAL A 29 -4.77 -1.67 -1.43
CA VAL A 29 -3.67 -2.55 -1.03
C VAL A 29 -2.51 -1.62 -0.74
N TYR A 30 -1.82 -1.86 0.38
CA TYR A 30 -0.75 -0.96 0.79
C TYR A 30 0.45 -1.75 1.26
N ILE A 31 1.61 -1.11 1.18
CA ILE A 31 2.84 -1.68 1.72
C ILE A 31 3.41 -0.67 2.69
N LEU A 32 3.71 -1.14 3.89
CA LEU A 32 4.39 -0.33 4.90
C LEU A 32 5.82 -0.82 5.03
N ALA A 33 6.72 0.08 5.41
CA ALA A 33 8.11 -0.28 5.64
C ALA A 33 8.57 0.32 6.95
N SER A 34 9.53 -0.33 7.62
CA SER A 34 10.12 0.23 8.83
C SER A 34 11.03 1.39 8.47
N LYS A 35 11.69 1.30 7.31
CA LYS A 35 12.57 2.33 6.80
C LYS A 35 12.90 1.93 5.37
N ARG A 36 13.70 2.75 4.69
CA ARG A 36 14.13 2.40 3.35
C ARG A 36 14.84 1.05 3.39
N ASP A 37 14.44 0.15 2.50
CA ASP A 37 14.97 -1.22 2.44
C ASP A 37 14.79 -2.00 3.74
N GLY A 38 13.86 -1.58 4.58
CA GLY A 38 13.63 -2.27 5.85
C GLY A 38 12.59 -3.37 5.74
N THR A 39 12.01 -3.69 6.88
CA THR A 39 10.97 -4.72 6.95
C THR A 39 9.71 -4.24 6.26
N LEU A 40 9.07 -5.11 5.50
CA LEU A 40 7.88 -4.78 4.73
C LEU A 40 6.65 -5.50 5.26
N TYR A 41 5.51 -4.84 5.17
CA TYR A 41 4.23 -5.42 5.51
C TYR A 41 3.21 -5.06 4.43
N THR A 42 2.47 -6.04 3.93
CA THR A 42 1.45 -5.81 2.91
C THR A 42 0.08 -6.03 3.52
N GLY A 43 -0.84 -5.13 3.28
CA GLY A 43 -2.18 -5.25 3.82
C GLY A 43 -3.23 -4.74 2.86
N VAL A 44 -4.50 -4.91 3.23
CA VAL A 44 -5.64 -4.45 2.46
C VAL A 44 -6.62 -3.79 3.42
N THR A 45 -7.25 -2.70 2.98
CA THR A 45 -8.19 -1.99 3.82
C THR A 45 -9.17 -1.19 2.96
N ASN A 46 -10.32 -0.88 3.52
CA ASN A 46 -11.26 0.02 2.87
C ASN A 46 -11.15 1.44 3.41
N ASN A 47 -10.20 1.70 4.30
CA ASN A 47 -9.98 3.04 4.83
C ASN A 47 -8.48 3.22 5.05
N LEU A 48 -7.80 3.65 4.01
CA LEU A 48 -6.34 3.69 4.03
C LEU A 48 -5.78 4.63 5.09
N ALA A 49 -6.27 5.86 5.13
CA ALA A 49 -5.73 6.84 6.08
C ALA A 49 -5.88 6.36 7.52
N ARG A 50 -7.05 5.82 7.85
CA ARG A 50 -7.29 5.34 9.20
C ARG A 50 -6.40 4.14 9.53
N ARG A 51 -6.26 3.21 8.59
CA ARG A 51 -5.49 2.01 8.84
C ARG A 51 -4.01 2.33 9.04
N VAL A 52 -3.47 3.22 8.22
CA VAL A 52 -2.08 3.63 8.38
C VAL A 52 -1.90 4.36 9.71
N TRP A 53 -2.85 5.21 10.07
CA TRP A 53 -2.81 5.87 11.36
C TRP A 53 -2.77 4.86 12.51
N GLU A 54 -3.59 3.81 12.44
CA GLU A 54 -3.61 2.78 13.46
C GLU A 54 -2.27 2.07 13.58
N HIS A 55 -1.62 1.78 12.44
CA HIS A 55 -0.30 1.18 12.49
C HIS A 55 0.71 2.13 13.14
N ARG A 56 0.63 3.41 12.83
CA ARG A 56 1.57 4.38 13.38
C ARG A 56 1.40 4.54 14.88
N GLN A 57 0.18 4.37 15.38
CA GLN A 57 -0.09 4.48 16.81
C GLN A 57 0.18 3.18 17.56
N GLY A 58 0.57 2.12 16.85
CA GLY A 58 0.81 0.85 17.50
C GLY A 58 -0.46 0.14 17.93
N LEU A 59 -1.59 0.48 17.32
CA LEU A 59 -2.88 -0.13 17.69
C LEU A 59 -3.14 -1.45 16.99
N VAL A 60 -2.37 -1.75 15.94
CA VAL A 60 -2.50 -3.02 15.25
C VAL A 60 -1.48 -3.96 15.84
N GLU A 61 -1.98 -4.99 16.53
CA GLU A 61 -1.09 -5.95 17.20
C GLU A 61 -0.32 -6.79 16.20
N GLY A 62 0.81 -7.31 16.65
CA GLY A 62 1.56 -8.29 15.89
C GLY A 62 2.73 -7.68 15.15
N PHE A 63 2.89 -8.12 13.91
CA PHE A 63 4.10 -7.86 13.14
C PHE A 63 4.48 -6.38 13.03
N THR A 64 3.55 -5.54 12.64
CA THR A 64 3.89 -4.13 12.39
C THR A 64 4.25 -3.40 13.68
N LYS A 65 3.59 -3.75 14.78
CA LYS A 65 3.88 -3.14 16.06
C LYS A 65 5.26 -3.57 16.55
N GLN A 66 5.54 -4.86 16.43
CA GLN A 66 6.81 -5.42 16.92
C GLN A 66 8.01 -4.86 16.18
N TYR A 67 7.88 -4.64 14.87
CA TYR A 67 9.03 -4.22 14.07
C TYR A 67 8.97 -2.75 13.66
N ALA A 68 8.04 -1.98 14.23
CA ALA A 68 7.90 -0.55 13.93
C ALA A 68 7.71 -0.29 12.44
N VAL A 69 6.85 -1.07 11.80
CA VAL A 69 6.62 -0.99 10.36
C VAL A 69 5.42 -0.10 10.13
N HIS A 70 5.64 1.19 9.92
CA HIS A 70 4.52 2.11 9.77
C HIS A 70 4.73 3.23 8.74
N ARG A 71 5.80 3.18 7.95
CA ARG A 71 5.99 4.16 6.88
C ARG A 71 5.24 3.66 5.65
N LEU A 72 4.30 4.44 5.15
CA LEU A 72 3.53 4.03 3.97
C LEU A 72 4.36 4.32 2.72
N VAL A 73 4.77 3.26 2.03
CA VAL A 73 5.65 3.42 0.86
C VAL A 73 4.99 3.07 -0.46
N HIS A 74 3.82 2.43 -0.43
CA HIS A 74 3.12 2.06 -1.65
C HIS A 74 1.64 1.84 -1.38
N CYS A 75 0.77 2.23 -2.30
CA CYS A 75 -0.64 1.90 -2.20
C CYS A 75 -1.27 1.84 -3.58
N GLU A 76 -2.31 1.02 -3.70
CA GLU A 76 -3.06 0.84 -4.92
C GLU A 76 -4.54 0.85 -4.55
N SER A 77 -5.37 1.48 -5.38
CA SER A 77 -6.80 1.52 -5.09
C SER A 77 -7.58 0.66 -6.06
N PHE A 78 -8.66 0.06 -5.55
CA PHE A 78 -9.50 -0.84 -6.33
C PHE A 78 -10.96 -0.49 -6.09
N ALA A 79 -11.76 -0.61 -7.12
CA ALA A 79 -13.20 -0.35 -6.99
C ALA A 79 -13.90 -1.48 -6.27
N ARG A 80 -13.37 -2.70 -6.34
CA ARG A 80 -14.04 -3.87 -5.77
C ARG A 80 -13.17 -4.54 -4.72
N PRO A 81 -13.78 -4.91 -3.58
CA PRO A 81 -13.00 -5.55 -2.51
C PRO A 81 -12.29 -6.83 -2.94
N GLN A 82 -12.93 -7.65 -3.76
CA GLN A 82 -12.32 -8.91 -4.14
C GLN A 82 -11.08 -8.71 -4.99
N ASP A 83 -11.03 -7.64 -5.79
CA ASP A 83 -9.84 -7.36 -6.59
C ASP A 83 -8.68 -6.95 -5.68
N ALA A 84 -8.97 -6.15 -4.67
CA ALA A 84 -7.95 -5.73 -3.72
C ALA A 84 -7.43 -6.94 -2.93
N ILE A 85 -8.32 -7.78 -2.46
CA ILE A 85 -7.94 -8.96 -1.68
C ILE A 85 -7.07 -9.89 -2.52
N GLN A 86 -7.42 -10.08 -3.77
CA GLN A 86 -6.66 -10.92 -4.66
C GLN A 86 -5.27 -10.35 -4.90
N ARG A 87 -5.19 -9.03 -5.09
CA ARG A 87 -3.90 -8.38 -5.29
C ARG A 87 -3.03 -8.51 -4.04
N GLU A 88 -3.61 -8.32 -2.87
CA GLU A 88 -2.87 -8.42 -1.62
C GLU A 88 -2.30 -9.83 -1.46
N LYS A 89 -3.10 -10.86 -1.75
CA LYS A 89 -2.63 -12.23 -1.64
C LYS A 89 -1.48 -12.49 -2.62
N ARG A 90 -1.58 -11.93 -3.81
CA ARG A 90 -0.55 -12.09 -4.81
C ARG A 90 0.75 -11.43 -4.38
N LEU A 91 0.66 -10.20 -3.88
CA LEU A 91 1.85 -9.50 -3.44
C LEU A 91 2.53 -10.18 -2.28
N LYS A 92 1.76 -10.79 -1.39
CA LYS A 92 2.36 -11.50 -0.26
C LYS A 92 3.22 -12.68 -0.69
N LYS A 93 2.95 -13.22 -1.88
CA LYS A 93 3.73 -14.34 -2.41
C LYS A 93 4.96 -13.89 -3.19
N TRP A 94 5.06 -12.61 -3.52
CA TRP A 94 6.21 -12.11 -4.25
C TRP A 94 7.44 -12.15 -3.36
N ASN A 95 8.61 -12.35 -3.98
CA ASN A 95 9.85 -12.25 -3.21
C ASN A 95 10.12 -10.78 -2.91
N ARG A 96 11.08 -10.57 -2.02
CA ARG A 96 11.37 -9.22 -1.56
C ARG A 96 11.84 -8.30 -2.68
N ALA A 97 12.67 -8.81 -3.58
CA ALA A 97 13.20 -7.97 -4.65
C ALA A 97 12.08 -7.42 -5.54
N TRP A 98 11.07 -8.21 -5.81
CA TRP A 98 9.93 -7.76 -6.61
C TRP A 98 9.14 -6.68 -5.90
N LYS A 99 8.95 -6.83 -4.59
CA LYS A 99 8.23 -5.82 -3.82
C LYS A 99 9.00 -4.51 -3.81
N ILE A 100 10.30 -4.57 -3.67
CA ILE A 100 11.14 -3.38 -3.70
C ILE A 100 11.03 -2.67 -5.05
N ARG A 101 11.05 -3.43 -6.14
CA ARG A 101 10.88 -2.83 -7.45
C ARG A 101 9.53 -2.15 -7.60
N LEU A 102 8.50 -2.78 -7.09
CA LEU A 102 7.17 -2.19 -7.15
C LEU A 102 7.14 -0.87 -6.40
N ILE A 103 7.69 -0.85 -5.20
CA ILE A 103 7.75 0.38 -4.40
C ILE A 103 8.50 1.47 -5.16
N GLU A 104 9.68 1.14 -5.67
CA GLU A 104 10.54 2.14 -6.28
C GLU A 104 10.07 2.60 -7.65
N SER A 105 9.18 1.85 -8.29
CA SER A 105 8.65 2.26 -9.57
C SER A 105 7.84 3.56 -9.46
N ALA A 106 7.23 3.81 -8.30
CA ALA A 106 6.45 5.02 -8.08
C ALA A 106 7.00 5.87 -6.96
N ASN A 107 7.85 5.31 -6.11
CA ASN A 107 8.36 6.01 -4.93
C ASN A 107 9.83 5.63 -4.74
N PRO A 108 10.71 6.08 -5.65
CA PRO A 108 12.11 5.64 -5.62
C PRO A 108 12.85 6.05 -4.36
N GLU A 109 12.38 7.04 -3.66
CA GLU A 109 13.05 7.49 -2.45
C GLU A 109 12.42 6.97 -1.17
N TRP A 110 11.42 6.11 -1.30
CA TRP A 110 10.74 5.50 -0.13
C TRP A 110 10.17 6.54 0.82
N LYS A 111 9.61 7.59 0.26
CA LYS A 111 8.98 8.62 1.08
C LYS A 111 7.76 8.06 1.77
N ASP A 112 7.47 8.60 2.95
CA ASP A 112 6.27 8.22 3.67
C ASP A 112 5.08 8.94 3.03
N LEU A 113 4.19 8.20 2.42
CA LEU A 113 3.06 8.75 1.68
C LEU A 113 1.86 9.06 2.57
N TYR A 114 2.03 8.95 3.88
CA TYR A 114 0.92 9.14 4.81
C TYR A 114 0.28 10.52 4.65
N GLU A 115 1.10 11.57 4.54
CA GLU A 115 0.56 12.90 4.38
C GLU A 115 -0.31 13.02 3.14
N THR A 116 0.10 12.36 2.08
CA THR A 116 -0.67 12.37 0.84
C THR A 116 -2.04 11.76 1.03
N VAL A 117 -2.10 10.59 1.69
CA VAL A 117 -3.39 9.92 1.86
C VAL A 117 -4.28 10.61 2.87
N MET A 118 -3.69 11.31 3.82
CA MET A 118 -4.48 12.05 4.79
C MET A 118 -5.28 13.18 4.16
N HIS A 119 -4.80 13.71 3.05
CA HIS A 119 -5.46 14.82 2.38
C HIS A 119 -6.35 14.38 1.23
N MET A 120 -6.57 13.10 1.08
CA MET A 120 -7.47 12.61 0.03
C MET A 120 -8.91 12.82 0.45
N PRO A 121 -9.80 13.11 -0.49
CA PRO A 121 -11.21 13.34 -0.18
C PRO A 121 -11.90 12.12 0.41
#